data_6a2221a15b3709a29dc3f0e8d0d57a9c
#
_entry.id   6a2221a15b3709a29dc3f0e8d0d57a9c
#
_cell.length_a   1.000
_cell.length_b   1.000
_cell.length_c   1.000
_cell.angle_alpha   90.00
_cell.angle_beta   90.00
_cell.angle_gamma   90.00
#
_symmetry.space_group_name_H-M   'P 1'
#
loop_
_entity.id
_entity.type
_entity.pdbx_description
1 polymer ?
#
loop_
_entity_poly.entity_id
_entity_poly.type
_entity_poly.pdbx_seq_one_letter_code
_entity_poly.pdbx_strand_id
1 'polypeptide(L)'
;MKNAAFGQSWAELPAASEGSGYTENYSKCVRLITDAQLQSDGCYPRNYSICYDTKNYVARWVAYPMHSYYLSGEHDSKTFVDDPNFSTSEQIGGTYKNSAYNRGHQIAKAQRTVTDTARKQTNYNTNMTPQYWSLNQKNWVSLEEKERGRWMCSDTLYMVSGCHFDNYNTKIPNNDGKSCPAPTHYFKVMLRTKSGNTGKKVANCSADELICAGYWVTNTSNAVPVLKSVAEIEKLTGFTFFVNVPNAPKNSYTASDWQ
;
A
#
# COMPACT_ATOMS: atom_id res chain seq x y z
N MET A 1 0.40 20.46 -8.12
CA MET A 1 -0.73 19.62 -7.64
C MET A 1 -0.33 18.50 -6.66
N LYS A 2 0.86 18.56 -6.04
CA LYS A 2 1.34 17.51 -5.10
C LYS A 2 0.59 17.47 -3.75
N ASN A 3 -0.13 18.49 -3.32
CA ASN A 3 -0.63 18.61 -1.95
C ASN A 3 -2.16 18.76 -1.77
N ALA A 4 -2.95 18.83 -2.84
CA ALA A 4 -4.38 19.13 -2.71
C ALA A 4 -5.24 17.99 -2.13
N ALA A 5 -4.74 16.76 -2.09
CA ALA A 5 -5.54 15.60 -1.73
C ALA A 5 -5.28 15.05 -0.30
N PHE A 6 -4.24 15.51 0.41
CA PHE A 6 -3.95 15.04 1.77
C PHE A 6 -4.80 15.71 2.87
N GLY A 7 -5.67 16.66 2.52
CA GLY A 7 -6.72 17.17 3.39
C GLY A 7 -8.00 16.34 3.39
N GLN A 8 -8.05 15.22 2.67
CA GLN A 8 -9.22 14.35 2.60
C GLN A 8 -9.28 13.40 3.80
N SER A 9 -10.49 13.15 4.30
CA SER A 9 -10.73 12.22 5.42
C SER A 9 -10.97 10.78 4.95
N TRP A 10 -10.15 10.28 4.02
CA TRP A 10 -10.25 8.89 3.58
C TRP A 10 -9.79 7.91 4.66
N ALA A 11 -10.54 6.83 4.83
CA ALA A 11 -10.34 5.88 5.93
C ALA A 11 -8.97 5.18 5.90
N GLU A 12 -8.42 4.93 4.70
CA GLU A 12 -7.11 4.27 4.53
C GLU A 12 -5.91 5.16 4.81
N LEU A 13 -6.07 6.51 4.82
CA LEU A 13 -4.92 7.39 4.96
C LEU A 13 -4.27 7.28 6.35
N PRO A 14 -2.96 7.04 6.43
CA PRO A 14 -2.20 7.25 7.66
C PRO A 14 -2.14 8.74 8.04
N ALA A 15 -1.77 9.02 9.29
CA ALA A 15 -1.52 10.39 9.74
C ALA A 15 -0.55 11.14 8.81
N ALA A 16 -0.82 12.41 8.59
CA ALA A 16 -0.08 13.19 7.57
C ALA A 16 1.37 13.51 7.98
N SER A 17 1.65 13.68 9.26
CA SER A 17 2.96 14.18 9.72
C SER A 17 3.31 13.81 11.18
N GLU A 18 2.48 13.06 11.87
CA GLU A 18 2.69 12.73 13.27
C GLU A 18 3.33 11.35 13.42
N GLY A 19 4.35 11.28 14.26
CA GLY A 19 5.07 10.07 14.60
C GLY A 19 6.52 10.07 14.13
N SER A 20 7.34 9.27 14.80
CA SER A 20 8.78 9.11 14.53
C SER A 20 9.10 8.49 13.16
N GLY A 21 8.07 7.99 12.45
CA GLY A 21 8.21 7.39 11.12
C GLY A 21 8.42 8.38 9.97
N TYR A 22 8.17 9.69 10.18
CA TYR A 22 8.23 10.69 9.11
C TYR A 22 9.51 11.51 9.13
N THR A 23 10.00 11.87 7.92
CA THR A 23 11.13 12.77 7.72
C THR A 23 10.81 13.80 6.62
N GLU A 24 11.61 14.87 6.53
CA GLU A 24 11.47 15.92 5.51
C GLU A 24 11.59 15.43 4.06
N ASN A 25 12.27 14.29 3.84
CA ASN A 25 12.47 13.72 2.51
C ASN A 25 11.24 12.95 1.99
N TYR A 26 10.15 12.87 2.77
CA TYR A 26 8.97 12.11 2.36
C TYR A 26 8.01 12.99 1.55
N SER A 27 7.80 12.60 0.30
CA SER A 27 6.79 13.17 -0.58
C SER A 27 5.52 12.32 -0.56
N LYS A 28 4.38 12.98 -0.38
CA LYS A 28 3.07 12.32 -0.38
C LYS A 28 2.27 12.78 -1.58
N CYS A 29 1.61 11.87 -2.25
CA CYS A 29 0.70 12.19 -3.35
C CYS A 29 -0.40 11.15 -3.51
N VAL A 30 -1.48 11.57 -4.16
CA VAL A 30 -2.61 10.72 -4.51
C VAL A 30 -2.59 10.44 -5.99
N ARG A 31 -2.92 9.20 -6.36
CA ARG A 31 -3.18 8.79 -7.73
C ARG A 31 -4.67 8.69 -7.95
N LEU A 32 -5.16 9.40 -8.96
CA LEU A 32 -6.54 9.29 -9.42
C LEU A 32 -6.58 8.48 -10.70
N ILE A 33 -7.66 7.75 -10.91
CA ILE A 33 -7.93 7.05 -12.17
C ILE A 33 -8.61 8.07 -13.08
N THR A 34 -7.84 8.66 -13.99
CA THR A 34 -8.28 9.82 -14.78
C THR A 34 -8.98 9.46 -16.10
N ASP A 35 -9.53 8.27 -16.18
CA ASP A 35 -10.36 7.85 -17.32
C ASP A 35 -11.70 8.58 -17.28
N ALA A 36 -12.03 9.33 -18.33
CA ALA A 36 -13.18 10.24 -18.37
C ALA A 36 -14.52 9.52 -18.12
N GLN A 37 -14.65 8.25 -18.58
CA GLN A 37 -15.85 7.44 -18.38
C GLN A 37 -16.09 7.04 -16.90
N LEU A 38 -15.07 7.21 -16.04
CA LEU A 38 -15.17 6.88 -14.61
C LEU A 38 -15.39 8.13 -13.74
N GLN A 39 -15.46 9.31 -14.35
CA GLN A 39 -15.74 10.53 -13.62
C GLN A 39 -17.19 10.53 -13.13
N SER A 40 -17.41 10.85 -11.87
CA SER A 40 -18.73 11.06 -11.27
C SER A 40 -18.72 12.35 -10.45
N ASP A 41 -19.74 13.19 -10.63
CA ASP A 41 -19.88 14.48 -9.94
C ASP A 41 -18.63 15.37 -10.02
N GLY A 42 -17.96 15.36 -11.18
CA GLY A 42 -16.72 16.12 -11.39
C GLY A 42 -15.47 15.53 -10.72
N CYS A 43 -15.61 14.38 -10.07
CA CYS A 43 -14.51 13.70 -9.36
C CYS A 43 -14.09 12.42 -10.06
N TYR A 44 -12.78 12.14 -10.05
CA TYR A 44 -12.23 10.85 -10.47
C TYR A 44 -12.07 9.90 -9.29
N PRO A 45 -12.25 8.58 -9.51
CA PRO A 45 -11.95 7.58 -8.48
C PRO A 45 -10.48 7.67 -8.05
N ARG A 46 -10.24 7.56 -6.74
CA ARG A 46 -8.85 7.43 -6.26
C ARG A 46 -8.34 6.02 -6.51
N ASN A 47 -7.10 5.94 -6.95
CA ASN A 47 -6.40 4.68 -7.13
C ASN A 47 -5.70 4.28 -5.82
N TYR A 48 -4.72 5.08 -5.42
CA TYR A 48 -4.00 4.93 -4.15
C TYR A 48 -3.34 6.25 -3.74
N SER A 49 -2.95 6.32 -2.48
CA SER A 49 -2.08 7.36 -1.95
C SER A 49 -0.73 6.77 -1.58
N ILE A 50 0.35 7.52 -1.76
CA ILE A 50 1.71 7.07 -1.51
C ILE A 50 2.46 8.05 -0.62
N CYS A 51 3.26 7.53 0.29
CA CYS A 51 4.34 8.24 0.98
C CYS A 51 5.66 7.69 0.48
N TYR A 52 6.42 8.50 -0.24
CA TYR A 52 7.63 8.11 -0.94
C TYR A 52 8.85 8.85 -0.39
N ASP A 53 9.88 8.11 -0.03
CA ASP A 53 11.18 8.63 0.38
C ASP A 53 12.02 8.92 -0.87
N THR A 54 12.12 10.20 -1.25
CA THR A 54 12.83 10.64 -2.45
C THR A 54 14.35 10.50 -2.32
N LYS A 55 14.88 10.43 -1.08
CA LYS A 55 16.30 10.25 -0.82
C LYS A 55 16.74 8.78 -0.97
N ASN A 56 15.90 7.86 -0.53
CA ASN A 56 16.19 6.43 -0.56
C ASN A 56 15.47 5.69 -1.70
N TYR A 57 14.62 6.37 -2.47
CA TYR A 57 13.88 5.83 -3.61
C TYR A 57 12.97 4.65 -3.23
N VAL A 58 12.24 4.76 -2.12
CA VAL A 58 11.35 3.70 -1.64
C VAL A 58 10.01 4.26 -1.16
N ALA A 59 8.92 3.56 -1.48
CA ALA A 59 7.63 3.84 -0.85
C ALA A 59 7.66 3.35 0.59
N ARG A 60 7.41 4.26 1.53
CA ARG A 60 7.29 3.93 2.95
C ARG A 60 5.96 3.26 3.23
N TRP A 61 4.90 3.75 2.59
CA TRP A 61 3.59 3.13 2.54
C TRP A 61 2.82 3.55 1.28
N VAL A 62 1.89 2.68 0.89
CA VAL A 62 0.86 2.91 -0.12
C VAL A 62 -0.49 2.55 0.48
N ALA A 63 -1.43 3.50 0.50
CA ALA A 63 -2.76 3.36 1.08
C ALA A 63 -3.83 3.34 -0.01
N TYR A 64 -4.76 2.39 0.03
CA TYR A 64 -5.72 2.19 -1.05
C TYR A 64 -7.01 1.52 -0.58
N PRO A 65 -8.16 1.87 -1.19
CA PRO A 65 -9.40 1.11 -1.04
C PRO A 65 -9.37 -0.15 -1.91
N MET A 66 -9.97 -1.23 -1.42
CA MET A 66 -10.25 -2.46 -2.17
C MET A 66 -11.75 -2.70 -2.23
N HIS A 67 -12.27 -2.84 -3.44
CA HIS A 67 -13.66 -3.12 -3.75
C HIS A 67 -13.74 -3.83 -5.10
N SER A 68 -14.81 -4.59 -5.35
CA SER A 68 -15.03 -5.30 -6.63
C SER A 68 -14.96 -4.38 -7.85
N TYR A 69 -15.35 -3.12 -7.71
CA TYR A 69 -15.21 -2.09 -8.76
C TYR A 69 -13.80 -2.03 -9.35
N TYR A 70 -12.75 -2.07 -8.53
CA TYR A 70 -11.35 -1.98 -9.01
C TYR A 70 -10.89 -3.23 -9.77
N LEU A 71 -11.65 -4.32 -9.68
CA LEU A 71 -11.38 -5.60 -10.33
C LEU A 71 -12.31 -5.88 -11.53
N SER A 72 -13.15 -4.92 -11.94
CA SER A 72 -14.21 -5.12 -12.92
C SER A 72 -13.75 -5.20 -14.38
N GLY A 73 -12.47 -4.97 -14.66
CA GLY A 73 -11.89 -5.06 -16.00
C GLY A 73 -10.85 -6.16 -16.12
N GLU A 74 -10.34 -6.36 -17.36
CA GLU A 74 -9.32 -7.35 -17.69
C GLU A 74 -7.99 -6.69 -18.15
N HIS A 75 -7.77 -5.43 -17.82
CA HIS A 75 -6.59 -4.69 -18.26
C HIS A 75 -5.31 -5.26 -17.66
N ASP A 76 -4.29 -5.49 -18.46
CA ASP A 76 -2.98 -6.03 -18.05
C ASP A 76 -1.81 -5.25 -18.66
N SER A 77 -1.34 -4.25 -17.96
CA SER A 77 -0.08 -3.56 -18.30
C SER A 77 1.10 -4.30 -17.67
N LYS A 78 2.11 -4.60 -18.49
CA LYS A 78 3.35 -5.30 -18.05
C LYS A 78 4.54 -4.36 -17.89
N THR A 79 4.44 -3.14 -18.42
CA THR A 79 5.57 -2.21 -18.49
C THR A 79 5.68 -1.40 -17.21
N PHE A 80 6.86 -1.43 -16.61
CA PHE A 80 7.22 -0.52 -15.52
C PHE A 80 7.63 0.82 -16.12
N VAL A 81 7.17 1.91 -15.54
CA VAL A 81 7.39 3.26 -16.02
C VAL A 81 7.69 4.22 -14.88
N ASP A 82 8.33 5.32 -15.23
CA ASP A 82 8.53 6.41 -14.29
C ASP A 82 7.19 7.04 -13.87
N ASP A 83 7.14 7.43 -12.61
CA ASP A 83 6.00 8.11 -12.04
C ASP A 83 6.04 9.59 -12.44
N PRO A 84 5.05 10.09 -13.18
CA PRO A 84 5.08 11.46 -13.70
C PRO A 84 5.01 12.56 -12.62
N ASN A 85 4.71 12.21 -11.37
CA ASN A 85 4.67 13.18 -10.26
C ASN A 85 6.02 13.36 -9.56
N PHE A 86 7.05 12.62 -9.98
CA PHE A 86 8.42 12.71 -9.48
C PHE A 86 9.38 12.95 -10.63
N SER A 87 10.37 13.80 -10.41
CA SER A 87 11.46 13.95 -11.37
C SER A 87 12.29 12.66 -11.47
N THR A 88 13.06 12.52 -12.54
CA THR A 88 13.96 11.37 -12.71
C THR A 88 15.01 11.29 -11.59
N SER A 89 15.42 12.42 -11.00
CA SER A 89 16.34 12.46 -9.87
C SER A 89 15.73 11.97 -8.56
N GLU A 90 14.42 12.08 -8.38
CA GLU A 90 13.68 11.72 -7.17
C GLU A 90 13.21 10.26 -7.15
N GLN A 91 13.35 9.52 -8.23
CA GLN A 91 12.90 8.12 -8.32
C GLN A 91 13.99 7.23 -8.90
N ILE A 92 13.84 5.92 -8.73
CA ILE A 92 14.75 4.91 -9.26
C ILE A 92 13.99 4.07 -10.28
N GLY A 93 14.55 3.96 -11.50
CA GLY A 93 13.99 3.19 -12.59
C GLY A 93 14.73 1.87 -12.82
N GLY A 94 14.31 1.14 -13.86
CA GLY A 94 15.02 -0.05 -14.32
C GLY A 94 14.91 -1.26 -13.41
N THR A 95 15.91 -2.13 -13.47
CA THR A 95 15.91 -3.44 -12.80
C THR A 95 17.01 -3.53 -11.76
N TYR A 96 16.71 -4.14 -10.62
CA TYR A 96 17.70 -4.39 -9.58
C TYR A 96 18.79 -5.36 -10.09
N LYS A 97 20.05 -5.00 -9.86
CA LYS A 97 21.22 -5.82 -10.26
C LYS A 97 21.49 -7.00 -9.34
N ASN A 98 20.75 -7.11 -8.24
CA ASN A 98 20.84 -8.23 -7.31
C ASN A 98 19.64 -9.17 -7.55
N SER A 99 19.91 -10.37 -8.06
CA SER A 99 18.90 -11.39 -8.41
C SER A 99 18.11 -11.94 -7.22
N ALA A 100 18.57 -11.72 -5.99
CA ALA A 100 17.83 -12.10 -4.78
C ALA A 100 16.58 -11.22 -4.57
N TYR A 101 16.49 -10.06 -5.25
CA TYR A 101 15.41 -9.09 -5.07
C TYR A 101 14.62 -8.85 -6.34
N ASN A 102 13.31 -8.90 -6.21
CA ASN A 102 12.37 -8.48 -7.24
C ASN A 102 11.92 -7.03 -6.99
N ARG A 103 11.36 -6.41 -8.04
CA ARG A 103 10.56 -5.19 -7.89
C ARG A 103 9.23 -5.58 -7.22
N GLY A 104 9.20 -5.53 -5.88
CA GLY A 104 8.02 -5.83 -5.09
C GLY A 104 7.03 -4.68 -5.15
N HIS A 105 5.79 -4.96 -5.54
CA HIS A 105 4.70 -4.00 -5.53
C HIS A 105 4.22 -3.72 -4.11
N GLN A 106 3.99 -2.45 -3.77
CA GLN A 106 3.28 -2.10 -2.53
C GLN A 106 1.76 -2.29 -2.70
N ILE A 107 1.15 -1.70 -3.73
CA ILE A 107 -0.15 -2.13 -4.22
C ILE A 107 0.07 -3.02 -5.44
N ALA A 108 -0.42 -4.27 -5.39
CA ALA A 108 -0.22 -5.21 -6.47
C ALA A 108 -0.98 -4.80 -7.74
N LYS A 109 -0.38 -5.10 -8.90
CA LYS A 109 -1.03 -4.79 -10.17
C LYS A 109 -2.39 -5.48 -10.34
N ALA A 110 -2.57 -6.66 -9.77
CA ALA A 110 -3.82 -7.40 -9.85
C ALA A 110 -4.96 -6.78 -9.01
N GLN A 111 -4.70 -5.83 -8.12
CA GLN A 111 -5.73 -5.07 -7.41
C GLN A 111 -6.37 -3.97 -8.26
N ARG A 112 -5.89 -3.73 -9.48
CA ARG A 112 -6.32 -2.64 -10.36
C ARG A 112 -6.44 -3.11 -11.80
N THR A 113 -7.59 -3.68 -12.16
CA THR A 113 -7.87 -4.15 -13.53
C THR A 113 -8.98 -3.37 -14.21
N VAL A 114 -9.57 -2.37 -13.54
CA VAL A 114 -10.73 -1.61 -14.01
C VAL A 114 -10.44 -0.79 -15.27
N THR A 115 -9.22 -0.23 -15.42
CA THR A 115 -8.76 0.46 -16.63
C THR A 115 -7.25 0.31 -16.81
N ASP A 116 -6.76 0.60 -18.03
CA ASP A 116 -5.32 0.67 -18.30
C ASP A 116 -4.62 1.74 -17.47
N THR A 117 -5.25 2.88 -17.24
CA THR A 117 -4.72 3.96 -16.38
C THR A 117 -4.52 3.45 -14.95
N ALA A 118 -5.55 2.84 -14.36
CA ALA A 118 -5.48 2.31 -13.00
C ALA A 118 -4.36 1.26 -12.88
N ARG A 119 -4.29 0.36 -13.85
CA ARG A 119 -3.28 -0.70 -13.93
C ARG A 119 -1.87 -0.15 -14.11
N LYS A 120 -1.68 0.77 -15.07
CA LYS A 120 -0.40 1.41 -15.35
C LYS A 120 0.18 2.11 -14.12
N GLN A 121 -0.66 2.79 -13.35
CA GLN A 121 -0.22 3.48 -12.13
C GLN A 121 0.35 2.52 -11.08
N THR A 122 -0.13 1.26 -10.99
CA THR A 122 0.48 0.27 -10.09
C THR A 122 1.88 -0.16 -10.54
N ASN A 123 2.25 0.03 -11.80
CA ASN A 123 3.57 -0.24 -12.33
C ASN A 123 4.51 0.98 -12.33
N TYR A 124 4.15 2.07 -11.67
CA TYR A 124 5.08 3.17 -11.45
C TYR A 124 6.26 2.72 -10.58
N ASN A 125 7.46 3.14 -10.95
CA ASN A 125 8.69 2.81 -10.24
C ASN A 125 8.62 3.21 -8.75
N THR A 126 7.89 4.26 -8.42
CA THR A 126 7.65 4.70 -7.03
C THR A 126 6.85 3.70 -6.19
N ASN A 127 6.06 2.82 -6.81
CA ASN A 127 5.32 1.74 -6.13
C ASN A 127 6.17 0.49 -5.89
N MET A 128 7.44 0.48 -6.35
CA MET A 128 8.35 -0.66 -6.27
C MET A 128 9.34 -0.51 -5.14
N THR A 129 9.60 -1.61 -4.42
CA THR A 129 10.66 -1.71 -3.42
C THR A 129 11.41 -3.04 -3.57
N PRO A 130 12.72 -3.11 -3.19
CA PRO A 130 13.47 -4.37 -3.26
C PRO A 130 12.88 -5.41 -2.31
N GLN A 131 12.16 -6.37 -2.83
CA GLN A 131 11.56 -7.45 -2.06
C GLN A 131 12.24 -8.78 -2.41
N TYR A 132 12.63 -9.54 -1.37
CA TYR A 132 13.27 -10.82 -1.57
C TYR A 132 12.39 -11.72 -2.47
N TRP A 133 12.97 -12.33 -3.52
CA TRP A 133 12.21 -12.98 -4.60
C TRP A 133 11.24 -14.06 -4.08
N SER A 134 11.67 -14.91 -3.13
CA SER A 134 10.82 -15.98 -2.61
C SER A 134 9.70 -15.47 -1.69
N LEU A 135 9.90 -14.35 -0.97
CA LEU A 135 8.82 -13.67 -0.26
C LEU A 135 7.81 -13.10 -1.26
N ASN A 136 8.29 -12.34 -2.24
CA ASN A 136 7.46 -11.67 -3.25
C ASN A 136 6.58 -12.66 -4.03
N GLN A 137 7.15 -13.81 -4.44
CA GLN A 137 6.46 -14.77 -5.31
C GLN A 137 5.63 -15.83 -4.58
N LYS A 138 5.71 -15.91 -3.25
CA LYS A 138 5.01 -16.93 -2.45
C LYS A 138 4.10 -16.25 -1.42
N ASN A 139 4.62 -16.03 -0.24
CA ASN A 139 3.82 -15.61 0.91
C ASN A 139 3.22 -14.20 0.78
N TRP A 140 3.91 -13.28 0.09
CA TRP A 140 3.35 -11.95 -0.19
C TRP A 140 2.21 -12.00 -1.21
N VAL A 141 2.38 -12.75 -2.31
CA VAL A 141 1.31 -13.01 -3.29
C VAL A 141 0.09 -13.63 -2.62
N SER A 142 0.28 -14.57 -1.69
CA SER A 142 -0.84 -15.17 -0.95
C SER A 142 -1.65 -14.13 -0.16
N LEU A 143 -0.99 -13.12 0.45
CA LEU A 143 -1.71 -12.00 1.08
C LEU A 143 -2.46 -11.15 0.05
N GLU A 144 -1.84 -10.85 -1.09
CA GLU A 144 -2.48 -10.11 -2.18
C GLU A 144 -3.72 -10.84 -2.75
N GLU A 145 -3.69 -12.16 -2.81
CA GLU A 145 -4.83 -13.00 -3.21
C GLU A 145 -5.96 -12.92 -2.19
N LYS A 146 -5.64 -12.94 -0.90
CA LYS A 146 -6.65 -12.74 0.17
C LYS A 146 -7.31 -11.37 0.09
N GLU A 147 -6.55 -10.30 -0.24
CA GLU A 147 -7.11 -8.96 -0.46
C GLU A 147 -8.17 -8.94 -1.58
N ARG A 148 -7.89 -9.64 -2.70
CA ARG A 148 -8.81 -9.72 -3.85
C ARG A 148 -9.96 -10.70 -3.67
N GLY A 149 -9.85 -11.61 -2.74
CA GLY A 149 -10.80 -12.68 -2.51
C GLY A 149 -11.44 -12.60 -1.13
N ARG A 150 -10.88 -13.34 -0.19
CA ARG A 150 -11.50 -13.61 1.12
C ARG A 150 -11.75 -12.36 1.98
N TRP A 151 -10.84 -11.38 1.95
CA TRP A 151 -10.98 -10.18 2.78
C TRP A 151 -11.85 -9.11 2.15
N MET A 152 -11.94 -9.09 0.81
CA MET A 152 -12.83 -8.18 0.09
C MET A 152 -14.29 -8.48 0.43
N CYS A 153 -15.11 -7.44 0.50
CA CYS A 153 -16.52 -7.52 0.86
C CYS A 153 -17.34 -6.52 0.02
N SER A 154 -18.66 -6.54 0.19
CA SER A 154 -19.55 -5.59 -0.49
C SER A 154 -19.36 -4.14 -0.02
N ASP A 155 -18.93 -3.95 1.23
CA ASP A 155 -18.37 -2.69 1.71
C ASP A 155 -16.93 -2.54 1.18
N THR A 156 -16.23 -1.48 1.58
CA THR A 156 -14.83 -1.28 1.17
C THR A 156 -13.88 -1.88 2.21
N LEU A 157 -12.89 -2.65 1.74
CA LEU A 157 -11.70 -3.01 2.51
C LEU A 157 -10.67 -1.90 2.33
N TYR A 158 -10.18 -1.32 3.42
CA TYR A 158 -9.17 -0.27 3.45
C TYR A 158 -7.81 -0.86 3.79
N MET A 159 -6.82 -0.60 2.94
CA MET A 159 -5.50 -1.21 2.99
C MET A 159 -4.41 -0.16 3.11
N VAL A 160 -3.37 -0.46 3.90
CA VAL A 160 -2.07 0.19 3.80
C VAL A 160 -1.00 -0.90 3.70
N SER A 161 -0.25 -0.89 2.62
CA SER A 161 0.92 -1.73 2.42
C SER A 161 2.18 -0.89 2.55
N GLY A 162 3.23 -1.39 3.18
CA GLY A 162 4.44 -0.60 3.35
C GLY A 162 5.67 -1.42 3.71
N CYS A 163 6.77 -0.71 3.90
CA CYS A 163 8.03 -1.32 4.30
C CYS A 163 8.68 -0.56 5.47
N HIS A 164 9.49 -1.29 6.22
CA HIS A 164 10.22 -0.79 7.38
C HIS A 164 11.72 -1.09 7.26
N PHE A 165 12.52 -0.25 7.89
CA PHE A 165 13.97 -0.32 7.92
C PHE A 165 14.45 -0.23 9.36
N ASP A 166 14.95 -1.34 9.91
CA ASP A 166 15.74 -1.32 11.15
C ASP A 166 17.11 -0.65 10.90
N ASN A 167 17.59 -0.77 9.65
CA ASN A 167 18.82 -0.17 9.17
C ASN A 167 18.78 -0.04 7.63
N TYR A 168 19.75 0.69 7.07
CA TYR A 168 19.91 0.94 5.62
C TYR A 168 21.16 0.28 5.04
N ASN A 169 21.66 -0.79 5.66
CA ASN A 169 22.95 -1.39 5.34
C ASN A 169 22.98 -2.09 3.97
N THR A 170 21.88 -2.76 3.60
CA THR A 170 21.80 -3.48 2.32
C THR A 170 21.36 -2.52 1.21
N LYS A 171 22.30 -2.13 0.34
CA LYS A 171 22.02 -1.29 -0.83
C LYS A 171 21.92 -2.16 -2.08
N ILE A 172 20.85 -1.98 -2.83
CA ILE A 172 20.58 -2.71 -4.06
C ILE A 172 20.85 -1.78 -5.26
N PRO A 173 21.90 -2.02 -6.02
CA PRO A 173 22.19 -1.28 -7.25
C PRO A 173 21.11 -1.51 -8.30
N ASN A 174 20.89 -0.52 -9.15
CA ASN A 174 19.93 -0.57 -10.25
C ASN A 174 20.60 -0.25 -11.58
N ASN A 175 19.93 -0.59 -12.69
CA ASN A 175 20.44 -0.37 -14.04
C ASN A 175 20.55 1.12 -14.43
N ASP A 176 19.83 2.00 -13.75
CA ASP A 176 19.90 3.45 -13.97
C ASP A 176 21.09 4.14 -13.24
N GLY A 177 21.99 3.35 -12.66
CA GLY A 177 23.16 3.86 -11.94
C GLY A 177 22.92 4.29 -10.49
N LYS A 178 21.66 4.20 -10.01
CA LYS A 178 21.29 4.49 -8.64
C LYS A 178 21.30 3.23 -7.77
N SER A 179 21.07 3.40 -6.48
CA SER A 179 20.85 2.31 -5.55
C SER A 179 19.82 2.72 -4.50
N CYS A 180 19.03 1.75 -4.03
CA CYS A 180 18.09 1.94 -2.94
C CYS A 180 18.33 0.90 -1.83
N PRO A 181 18.02 1.19 -0.58
CA PRO A 181 18.12 0.20 0.48
C PRO A 181 17.05 -0.89 0.33
N ALA A 182 17.41 -2.13 0.62
CA ALA A 182 16.42 -3.18 0.81
C ALA A 182 15.73 -2.99 2.16
N PRO A 183 14.39 -2.95 2.22
CA PRO A 183 13.68 -2.96 3.48
C PRO A 183 14.05 -4.17 4.33
N THR A 184 14.09 -4.02 5.65
CA THR A 184 14.26 -5.15 6.56
C THR A 184 12.96 -5.92 6.77
N HIS A 185 11.82 -5.20 6.67
CA HIS A 185 10.48 -5.77 6.85
C HIS A 185 9.47 -5.16 5.87
N TYR A 186 8.40 -5.92 5.65
CA TYR A 186 7.18 -5.46 4.99
C TYR A 186 6.00 -5.60 5.92
N PHE A 187 4.98 -4.75 5.72
CA PHE A 187 3.73 -4.83 6.46
C PHE A 187 2.53 -4.57 5.56
N LYS A 188 1.39 -5.09 5.99
CA LYS A 188 0.06 -4.69 5.54
C LYS A 188 -0.80 -4.41 6.76
N VAL A 189 -1.60 -3.35 6.74
CA VAL A 189 -2.68 -3.15 7.71
C VAL A 189 -4.01 -3.03 6.97
N MET A 190 -5.05 -3.61 7.55
CA MET A 190 -6.36 -3.77 6.95
C MET A 190 -7.45 -3.33 7.92
N LEU A 191 -8.52 -2.72 7.37
CA LEU A 191 -9.73 -2.35 8.11
C LEU A 191 -10.95 -2.49 7.21
N ARG A 192 -12.02 -3.07 7.72
CA ARG A 192 -13.34 -3.11 7.07
C ARG A 192 -14.45 -3.23 8.11
N THR A 193 -15.69 -3.13 7.66
CA THR A 193 -16.83 -3.52 8.49
C THR A 193 -16.82 -5.03 8.73
N LYS A 194 -17.24 -5.46 9.92
CA LYS A 194 -17.22 -6.86 10.33
C LYS A 194 -18.11 -7.73 9.45
N SER A 195 -19.35 -7.31 9.18
CA SER A 195 -20.28 -8.04 8.33
C SER A 195 -19.97 -7.92 6.83
N GLY A 196 -19.27 -6.83 6.42
CA GLY A 196 -18.85 -6.61 5.04
C GLY A 196 -19.96 -6.13 4.08
N ASN A 197 -21.17 -5.85 4.56
CA ASN A 197 -22.33 -5.46 3.75
C ASN A 197 -23.26 -4.46 4.44
N THR A 198 -22.69 -3.55 5.21
CA THR A 198 -23.49 -2.57 6.00
C THR A 198 -23.98 -1.40 5.15
N GLY A 199 -23.29 -1.07 4.07
CA GLY A 199 -23.47 0.17 3.32
C GLY A 199 -23.06 1.43 4.09
N LYS A 200 -22.51 1.28 5.30
CA LYS A 200 -22.08 2.41 6.16
C LYS A 200 -20.67 2.86 5.81
N LYS A 201 -20.41 4.15 5.97
CA LYS A 201 -19.04 4.66 6.02
C LYS A 201 -18.38 4.16 7.32
N VAL A 202 -17.20 3.56 7.23
CA VAL A 202 -16.48 3.02 8.41
C VAL A 202 -16.21 4.08 9.50
N ALA A 203 -16.09 5.35 9.13
CA ALA A 203 -15.96 6.46 10.07
C ALA A 203 -17.19 6.65 10.99
N ASN A 204 -18.35 6.13 10.58
CA ASN A 204 -19.61 6.22 11.31
C ASN A 204 -19.99 4.90 12.02
N CYS A 205 -19.13 3.90 11.95
CA CYS A 205 -19.35 2.61 12.62
C CYS A 205 -18.87 2.65 14.07
N SER A 206 -19.51 1.87 14.93
CA SER A 206 -19.01 1.57 16.28
C SER A 206 -17.87 0.56 16.23
N ALA A 207 -17.13 0.39 17.30
CA ALA A 207 -15.97 -0.50 17.34
C ALA A 207 -16.34 -1.98 17.12
N ASP A 208 -17.51 -2.42 17.57
CA ASP A 208 -18.03 -3.78 17.39
C ASP A 208 -18.51 -4.07 15.96
N GLU A 209 -18.79 -3.03 15.16
CA GLU A 209 -19.11 -3.13 13.75
C GLU A 209 -17.85 -3.21 12.85
N LEU A 210 -16.66 -3.01 13.40
CA LEU A 210 -15.39 -2.95 12.67
C LEU A 210 -14.47 -4.11 13.03
N ILE A 211 -13.64 -4.50 12.05
CA ILE A 211 -12.48 -5.37 12.27
C ILE A 211 -11.25 -4.77 11.59
N CYS A 212 -10.11 -4.86 12.26
CA CYS A 212 -8.83 -4.50 11.67
C CYS A 212 -7.72 -5.42 12.20
N ALA A 213 -6.66 -5.56 11.42
CA ALA A 213 -5.45 -6.29 11.77
C ALA A 213 -4.30 -5.86 10.86
N GLY A 214 -3.14 -6.49 11.00
CA GLY A 214 -2.06 -6.34 10.06
C GLY A 214 -1.16 -7.56 10.00
N TYR A 215 -0.36 -7.64 8.96
CA TYR A 215 0.70 -8.63 8.79
C TYR A 215 2.06 -7.94 8.81
N TRP A 216 3.01 -8.58 9.46
CA TRP A 216 4.40 -8.17 9.54
C TRP A 216 5.29 -9.32 9.09
N VAL A 217 6.27 -9.05 8.22
CA VAL A 217 7.15 -10.07 7.68
C VAL A 217 8.56 -9.54 7.46
N THR A 218 9.59 -10.33 7.78
CA THR A 218 10.97 -10.03 7.42
C THR A 218 11.18 -10.12 5.92
N ASN A 219 12.02 -9.27 5.35
CA ASN A 219 12.36 -9.31 3.92
C ASN A 219 13.50 -10.29 3.66
N THR A 220 13.25 -11.56 3.90
CA THR A 220 14.21 -12.65 3.76
C THR A 220 13.63 -13.85 3.02
N SER A 221 14.49 -14.82 2.69
CA SER A 221 14.07 -16.03 2.00
C SER A 221 13.02 -16.81 2.80
N ASN A 222 11.92 -17.16 2.13
CA ASN A 222 10.83 -17.98 2.68
C ASN A 222 10.20 -17.43 3.98
N ALA A 223 10.34 -16.13 4.24
CA ALA A 223 9.75 -15.50 5.41
C ALA A 223 8.23 -15.65 5.42
N VAL A 224 7.68 -15.96 6.59
CA VAL A 224 6.23 -16.14 6.79
C VAL A 224 5.65 -14.91 7.47
N PRO A 225 4.61 -14.28 6.89
CA PRO A 225 3.93 -13.16 7.52
C PRO A 225 3.27 -13.55 8.84
N VAL A 226 3.48 -12.72 9.86
CA VAL A 226 2.90 -12.89 11.19
C VAL A 226 1.77 -11.89 11.37
N LEU A 227 0.60 -12.38 11.78
CA LEU A 227 -0.56 -11.55 12.07
C LEU A 227 -0.32 -10.78 13.38
N LYS A 228 -0.66 -9.49 13.37
CA LYS A 228 -0.50 -8.56 14.48
C LYS A 228 -1.70 -7.63 14.60
N SER A 229 -1.85 -6.99 15.74
CA SER A 229 -2.75 -5.85 15.87
C SER A 229 -2.20 -4.64 15.09
N VAL A 230 -3.09 -3.73 14.69
CA VAL A 230 -2.68 -2.47 14.04
C VAL A 230 -1.77 -1.67 14.98
N ALA A 231 -2.09 -1.60 16.27
CA ALA A 231 -1.29 -0.89 17.27
C ALA A 231 0.14 -1.44 17.42
N GLU A 232 0.34 -2.76 17.30
CA GLU A 232 1.69 -3.34 17.26
C GLU A 232 2.48 -2.86 16.05
N ILE A 233 1.85 -2.80 14.86
CA ILE A 233 2.50 -2.31 13.64
C ILE A 233 2.77 -0.80 13.71
N GLU A 234 1.85 -0.02 14.29
CA GLU A 234 2.08 1.41 14.57
C GLU A 234 3.33 1.62 15.43
N LYS A 235 3.47 0.82 16.50
CA LYS A 235 4.65 0.87 17.38
C LYS A 235 5.95 0.50 16.65
N LEU A 236 5.92 -0.49 15.76
CA LEU A 236 7.08 -0.93 14.99
C LEU A 236 7.49 0.09 13.91
N THR A 237 6.53 0.72 13.26
CA THR A 237 6.77 1.59 12.11
C THR A 237 6.91 3.06 12.44
N GLY A 238 6.34 3.49 13.57
CA GLY A 238 6.19 4.91 13.93
C GLY A 238 5.12 5.65 13.12
N PHE A 239 4.34 4.96 12.28
CA PHE A 239 3.18 5.53 11.58
C PHE A 239 1.92 5.33 12.41
N THR A 240 0.91 6.19 12.19
CA THR A 240 -0.43 6.02 12.77
C THR A 240 -1.43 5.76 11.64
N PHE A 241 -2.13 4.64 11.71
CA PHE A 241 -3.06 4.19 10.67
C PHE A 241 -4.52 4.47 11.05
N PHE A 242 -5.39 4.54 10.03
CA PHE A 242 -6.83 4.67 10.16
C PHE A 242 -7.26 5.85 11.06
N VAL A 243 -6.53 6.96 10.99
CA VAL A 243 -6.77 8.17 11.82
C VAL A 243 -8.15 8.80 11.57
N ASN A 244 -8.73 8.55 10.41
CA ASN A 244 -10.06 9.02 10.03
C ASN A 244 -11.18 8.04 10.40
N VAL A 245 -10.87 6.98 11.17
CA VAL A 245 -11.83 5.99 11.67
C VAL A 245 -11.69 5.91 13.19
N PRO A 246 -12.36 6.81 13.93
CA PRO A 246 -12.10 6.99 15.36
C PRO A 246 -12.34 5.74 16.21
N ASN A 247 -13.24 4.86 15.77
CA ASN A 247 -13.60 3.64 16.49
C ASN A 247 -12.88 2.38 15.95
N ALA A 248 -11.83 2.52 15.12
CA ALA A 248 -11.07 1.37 14.64
C ALA A 248 -10.49 0.55 15.81
N PRO A 249 -10.76 -0.77 15.93
CA PRO A 249 -10.35 -1.60 17.07
C PRO A 249 -8.86 -2.01 16.97
N LYS A 250 -7.94 -1.03 16.97
CA LYS A 250 -6.52 -1.21 16.65
C LYS A 250 -5.74 -2.11 17.61
N ASN A 251 -6.22 -2.28 18.85
CA ASN A 251 -5.47 -3.00 19.90
C ASN A 251 -5.68 -4.51 19.87
N SER A 252 -6.66 -5.00 19.11
CA SER A 252 -7.04 -6.41 19.08
C SER A 252 -7.46 -6.85 17.68
N TYR A 253 -7.45 -8.16 17.47
CA TYR A 253 -7.97 -8.79 16.26
C TYR A 253 -8.43 -10.22 16.56
N THR A 254 -9.31 -10.74 15.73
CA THR A 254 -9.68 -12.16 15.72
C THR A 254 -8.99 -12.83 14.53
N ALA A 255 -8.13 -13.81 14.78
CA ALA A 255 -7.30 -14.41 13.74
C ALA A 255 -8.14 -15.03 12.60
N SER A 256 -9.29 -15.67 12.92
CA SER A 256 -10.17 -16.28 11.92
C SER A 256 -10.78 -15.28 10.91
N ASP A 257 -10.82 -14.00 11.22
CA ASP A 257 -11.31 -12.96 10.31
C ASP A 257 -10.32 -12.70 9.15
N TRP A 258 -9.03 -13.05 9.36
CA TRP A 258 -7.92 -12.67 8.49
C TRP A 258 -7.04 -13.83 7.98
N GLN A 259 -7.30 -15.06 8.41
CA GLN A 259 -6.55 -16.25 7.98
C GLN A 259 -7.05 -16.86 6.66
#